data_2953b2d694c7d2e2e35cf813a38a77e1
#
_entry.id   2953b2d694c7d2e2e35cf813a38a77e1
#
_cell.length_a   1.000
_cell.length_b   1.000
_cell.length_c   1.000
_cell.angle_alpha   90.00
_cell.angle_beta   90.00
_cell.angle_gamma   90.00
#
_symmetry.space_group_name_H-M   'P 1'
#
loop_
_entity.id
_entity.type
_entity.pdbx_description
1 polymer ?
#
loop_
_entity_poly.entity_id
_entity_poly.type
_entity_poly.pdbx_seq_one_letter_code
_entity_poly.pdbx_strand_id
1 'polypeptide(L)'
;MDSGELSRLAAEVVAEAPCSLEMPAGTGKTELLAACVATAAERGERSLVLTHTNAGVDAIRRRLRRFGVPSSDVWVETITSWGFTLSRSYPGIAGINVPAFPNWNNSREYVEGAVLVAKTSAVRQVHAVSFGYIFVDEYQDCTVDQHDLIVEISNAVPRTVLLGDRLQAIFGFDKKRPLMDWDTDVTPRYKPKVVPHVPQRWRNHNVALGQWLLDIRPSLFDGGSFDFSAHSVVGLEWRQCDFKTAVQAVNTAAYGFSNTGDSVVLLDKLPDQVAKHASRLGGSYAVMEDVAGRFMAKKLEDLPDEEDSLLAWWLARMAKSCFVGLTGLDRTVQGRLEKGRSISDLKRKGLLPVQAAIDDLITRPTYGQLCISAAAIRSTPGLILYRQEAWDDTFQAVTRGLEDGTSPKEALAVVRDRLRHGGRGERRRIASRTLLVKGLEFDHVIIANVQNFTDPRQLYVALSRARKSVTVIGRSPRLQLRYE
;
A
#
# COMPACT_ATOMS: atom_id res chain seq x y z
N MET A 1 9.78 -22.92 10.98
CA MET A 1 9.06 -24.20 10.88
C MET A 1 9.60 -24.95 9.67
N ASP A 2 9.86 -26.21 9.80
CA ASP A 2 10.09 -27.10 8.66
C ASP A 2 8.73 -27.52 8.02
N SER A 3 8.78 -28.27 6.91
CA SER A 3 7.55 -28.68 6.21
C SER A 3 6.64 -29.58 7.07
N GLY A 4 7.22 -30.46 7.88
CA GLY A 4 6.47 -31.38 8.75
C GLY A 4 5.79 -30.66 9.92
N GLU A 5 6.49 -29.71 10.53
CA GLU A 5 5.93 -28.84 11.57
C GLU A 5 4.77 -28.00 11.04
N LEU A 6 4.92 -27.43 9.84
CA LEU A 6 3.89 -26.63 9.21
C LEU A 6 2.64 -27.44 8.89
N SER A 7 2.79 -28.65 8.35
CA SER A 7 1.67 -29.53 8.04
C SER A 7 0.92 -29.98 9.30
N ARG A 8 1.65 -30.31 10.38
CA ARG A 8 1.05 -30.65 11.67
C ARG A 8 0.26 -29.48 12.23
N LEU A 9 0.86 -28.28 12.26
CA LEU A 9 0.20 -27.07 12.75
C LEU A 9 -1.06 -26.74 11.92
N ALA A 10 -0.98 -26.89 10.59
CA ALA A 10 -2.13 -26.68 9.71
C ALA A 10 -3.26 -27.66 10.02
N ALA A 11 -2.97 -28.95 10.26
CA ALA A 11 -3.96 -29.95 10.62
C ALA A 11 -4.64 -29.63 11.97
N GLU A 12 -3.88 -29.13 12.95
CA GLU A 12 -4.41 -28.66 14.24
C GLU A 12 -5.34 -27.46 14.09
N VAL A 13 -4.93 -26.44 13.29
CA VAL A 13 -5.74 -25.24 13.03
C VAL A 13 -7.05 -25.61 12.35
N VAL A 14 -6.99 -26.48 11.32
CA VAL A 14 -8.17 -26.93 10.58
C VAL A 14 -9.13 -27.74 11.49
N ALA A 15 -8.59 -28.52 12.41
CA ALA A 15 -9.40 -29.32 13.34
C ALA A 15 -10.09 -28.47 14.42
N GLU A 16 -9.50 -27.35 14.82
CA GLU A 16 -10.01 -26.47 15.87
C GLU A 16 -10.89 -25.31 15.33
N ALA A 17 -11.16 -25.24 14.02
CA ALA A 17 -12.06 -24.24 13.47
C ALA A 17 -13.50 -24.39 14.05
N PRO A 18 -14.20 -23.29 14.42
CA PRO A 18 -13.85 -21.90 14.16
C PRO A 18 -12.81 -21.35 15.15
N CYS A 19 -11.78 -20.67 14.63
CA CYS A 19 -10.75 -20.08 15.47
C CYS A 19 -10.16 -18.79 14.85
N SER A 20 -9.48 -18.02 15.69
CA SER A 20 -8.69 -16.85 15.26
C SER A 20 -7.23 -17.04 15.64
N LEU A 21 -6.33 -16.60 14.76
CA LEU A 21 -4.89 -16.65 14.95
C LEU A 21 -4.32 -15.26 14.87
N GLU A 22 -3.68 -14.81 15.95
CA GLU A 22 -2.86 -13.61 15.91
C GLU A 22 -1.42 -14.02 15.61
N MET A 23 -0.93 -13.62 14.42
CA MET A 23 0.40 -13.95 13.97
C MET A 23 1.18 -12.69 13.58
N PRO A 24 2.30 -12.40 14.25
CA PRO A 24 3.14 -11.24 13.96
C PRO A 24 3.60 -11.16 12.51
N ALA A 25 4.00 -9.95 12.08
CA ALA A 25 4.63 -9.75 10.79
C ALA A 25 5.80 -10.72 10.58
N GLY A 26 5.89 -11.34 9.40
CA GLY A 26 7.03 -12.18 9.03
C GLY A 26 7.13 -13.54 9.72
N THR A 27 6.10 -13.99 10.47
CA THR A 27 6.09 -15.32 11.12
C THR A 27 5.52 -16.44 10.25
N GLY A 28 5.10 -16.13 9.01
CA GLY A 28 4.61 -17.16 8.07
C GLY A 28 3.09 -17.30 8.00
N LYS A 29 2.32 -16.27 8.42
CA LYS A 29 0.85 -16.28 8.39
C LYS A 29 0.24 -16.79 7.08
N THR A 30 0.61 -16.22 5.94
CA THR A 30 0.07 -16.63 4.63
C THR A 30 0.55 -18.02 4.19
N GLU A 31 1.71 -18.47 4.67
CA GLU A 31 2.21 -19.83 4.44
C GLU A 31 1.37 -20.84 5.22
N LEU A 32 1.09 -20.56 6.49
CA LEU A 32 0.20 -21.39 7.32
C LEU A 32 -1.22 -21.44 6.74
N LEU A 33 -1.76 -20.31 6.28
CA LEU A 33 -3.05 -20.26 5.60
C LEU A 33 -3.06 -21.23 4.39
N ALA A 34 -2.03 -21.16 3.55
CA ALA A 34 -1.95 -22.04 2.37
C ALA A 34 -1.84 -23.52 2.75
N ALA A 35 -1.11 -23.84 3.81
CA ALA A 35 -1.03 -25.20 4.35
C ALA A 35 -2.39 -25.68 4.90
N CYS A 36 -3.14 -24.81 5.59
CA CYS A 36 -4.50 -25.12 6.06
C CYS A 36 -5.45 -25.42 4.90
N VAL A 37 -5.39 -24.62 3.83
CA VAL A 37 -6.21 -24.86 2.61
C VAL A 37 -5.82 -26.18 1.95
N ALA A 38 -4.52 -26.51 1.87
CA ALA A 38 -4.07 -27.80 1.35
C ALA A 38 -4.60 -28.96 2.20
N THR A 39 -4.53 -28.85 3.54
CA THR A 39 -5.09 -29.86 4.46
C THR A 39 -6.62 -30.02 4.30
N ALA A 40 -7.34 -28.94 4.02
CA ALA A 40 -8.78 -28.99 3.74
C ALA A 40 -9.05 -29.71 2.40
N ALA A 41 -8.27 -29.39 1.36
CA ALA A 41 -8.39 -30.02 0.03
C ALA A 41 -8.08 -31.53 0.08
N GLU A 42 -7.08 -31.96 0.86
CA GLU A 42 -6.79 -33.38 1.09
C GLU A 42 -7.95 -34.16 1.72
N ARG A 43 -8.83 -33.44 2.45
CA ARG A 43 -10.07 -33.99 3.02
C ARG A 43 -11.27 -33.94 2.06
N GLY A 44 -11.05 -33.52 0.81
CA GLY A 44 -12.10 -33.34 -0.19
C GLY A 44 -13.00 -32.12 0.06
N GLU A 45 -12.53 -31.16 0.88
CA GLU A 45 -13.29 -29.98 1.28
C GLU A 45 -12.84 -28.74 0.51
N ARG A 46 -13.78 -28.08 -0.16
CA ARG A 46 -13.52 -26.82 -0.88
C ARG A 46 -13.44 -25.64 0.09
N SER A 47 -12.51 -24.73 -0.15
CA SER A 47 -12.26 -23.55 0.70
C SER A 47 -12.61 -22.24 0.02
N LEU A 48 -13.21 -21.29 0.77
CA LEU A 48 -13.28 -19.87 0.41
C LEU A 48 -12.17 -19.13 1.15
N VAL A 49 -11.28 -18.48 0.40
CA VAL A 49 -10.18 -17.67 0.97
C VAL A 49 -10.40 -16.21 0.64
N LEU A 50 -10.48 -15.37 1.64
CA LEU A 50 -10.74 -13.95 1.51
C LEU A 50 -9.57 -13.13 2.07
N THR A 51 -9.27 -11.99 1.43
CA THR A 51 -8.24 -11.03 1.87
C THR A 51 -8.63 -9.61 1.47
N HIS A 52 -7.80 -8.59 1.78
CA HIS A 52 -8.13 -7.19 1.53
C HIS A 52 -7.68 -6.66 0.17
N THR A 53 -6.65 -7.26 -0.46
CA THR A 53 -6.00 -6.70 -1.65
C THR A 53 -5.80 -7.72 -2.75
N ASN A 54 -5.83 -7.27 -4.01
CA ASN A 54 -5.50 -8.13 -5.15
C ASN A 54 -4.07 -8.69 -5.07
N ALA A 55 -3.12 -7.91 -4.55
CA ALA A 55 -1.76 -8.40 -4.30
C ALA A 55 -1.75 -9.56 -3.28
N GLY A 56 -2.62 -9.50 -2.25
CA GLY A 56 -2.86 -10.60 -1.30
C GLY A 56 -3.43 -11.83 -2.00
N VAL A 57 -4.44 -11.66 -2.85
CA VAL A 57 -5.03 -12.73 -3.67
C VAL A 57 -3.95 -13.42 -4.50
N ASP A 58 -3.11 -12.67 -5.21
CA ASP A 58 -2.05 -13.23 -6.05
C ASP A 58 -0.97 -13.92 -5.21
N ALA A 59 -0.62 -13.37 -4.07
CA ALA A 59 0.35 -13.97 -3.16
C ALA A 59 -0.17 -15.32 -2.60
N ILE A 60 -1.45 -15.40 -2.23
CA ILE A 60 -2.11 -16.61 -1.76
C ILE A 60 -2.17 -17.63 -2.90
N ARG A 61 -2.65 -17.26 -4.09
CA ARG A 61 -2.73 -18.15 -5.26
C ARG A 61 -1.38 -18.74 -5.64
N ARG A 62 -0.28 -17.95 -5.59
CA ARG A 62 1.08 -18.48 -5.83
C ARG A 62 1.48 -19.53 -4.79
N ARG A 63 1.14 -19.32 -3.51
CA ARG A 63 1.44 -20.30 -2.45
C ARG A 63 0.62 -21.57 -2.60
N LEU A 64 -0.68 -21.46 -2.86
CA LEU A 64 -1.56 -22.61 -3.08
C LEU A 64 -1.07 -23.50 -4.23
N ARG A 65 -0.60 -22.89 -5.33
CA ARG A 65 0.04 -23.67 -6.43
C ARG A 65 1.29 -24.42 -5.96
N ARG A 66 2.12 -23.83 -5.07
CA ARG A 66 3.29 -24.56 -4.50
C ARG A 66 2.89 -25.70 -3.60
N PHE A 67 1.76 -25.59 -2.92
CA PHE A 67 1.18 -26.67 -2.12
C PHE A 67 0.39 -27.71 -2.96
N GLY A 68 0.32 -27.55 -4.28
CA GLY A 68 -0.39 -28.46 -5.17
C GLY A 68 -1.91 -28.42 -5.06
N VAL A 69 -2.49 -27.36 -4.47
CA VAL A 69 -3.94 -27.21 -4.33
C VAL A 69 -4.58 -26.95 -5.68
N PRO A 70 -5.52 -27.83 -6.15
CA PRO A 70 -6.24 -27.62 -7.38
C PRO A 70 -7.12 -26.36 -7.31
N SER A 71 -7.26 -25.65 -8.42
CA SER A 71 -8.11 -24.46 -8.49
C SER A 71 -9.61 -24.76 -8.31
N SER A 72 -10.04 -26.01 -8.51
CA SER A 72 -11.38 -26.51 -8.21
C SER A 72 -11.71 -26.51 -6.72
N ASP A 73 -10.68 -26.66 -5.87
CA ASP A 73 -10.84 -26.90 -4.44
C ASP A 73 -10.73 -25.63 -3.61
N VAL A 74 -10.45 -24.49 -4.26
CA VAL A 74 -10.31 -23.21 -3.58
C VAL A 74 -10.83 -22.04 -4.42
N TRP A 75 -11.56 -21.12 -3.77
CA TRP A 75 -11.91 -19.84 -4.31
C TRP A 75 -11.17 -18.74 -3.54
N VAL A 76 -10.36 -17.92 -4.23
CA VAL A 76 -9.57 -16.85 -3.60
C VAL A 76 -9.96 -15.51 -4.17
N GLU A 77 -10.41 -14.58 -3.31
CA GLU A 77 -10.90 -13.27 -3.72
C GLU A 77 -10.69 -12.21 -2.63
N THR A 78 -10.88 -10.94 -2.96
CA THR A 78 -10.95 -9.90 -1.93
C THR A 78 -12.34 -9.87 -1.29
N ILE A 79 -12.42 -9.46 0.00
CA ILE A 79 -13.71 -9.34 0.71
C ILE A 79 -14.67 -8.41 -0.06
N THR A 80 -14.15 -7.29 -0.55
CA THR A 80 -14.97 -6.31 -1.30
C THR A 80 -15.44 -6.85 -2.65
N SER A 81 -14.59 -7.60 -3.38
CA SER A 81 -14.99 -8.23 -4.63
C SER A 81 -16.03 -9.32 -4.40
N TRP A 82 -15.90 -10.10 -3.33
CA TRP A 82 -16.89 -11.08 -2.93
C TRP A 82 -18.24 -10.39 -2.61
N GLY A 83 -18.20 -9.27 -1.88
CA GLY A 83 -19.37 -8.44 -1.62
C GLY A 83 -20.04 -7.94 -2.90
N PHE A 84 -19.25 -7.46 -3.86
CA PHE A 84 -19.74 -7.06 -5.18
C PHE A 84 -20.40 -8.22 -5.91
N THR A 85 -19.76 -9.40 -5.94
CA THR A 85 -20.28 -10.60 -6.61
C THR A 85 -21.64 -11.03 -6.03
N LEU A 86 -21.76 -11.06 -4.70
CA LEU A 86 -23.03 -11.39 -4.03
C LEU A 86 -24.14 -10.36 -4.32
N SER A 87 -23.83 -9.08 -4.16
CA SER A 87 -24.80 -8.01 -4.41
C SER A 87 -25.26 -7.98 -5.86
N ARG A 88 -24.35 -8.24 -6.80
CA ARG A 88 -24.68 -8.32 -8.23
C ARG A 88 -25.52 -9.54 -8.59
N SER A 89 -25.28 -10.67 -7.92
CA SER A 89 -26.05 -11.90 -8.17
C SER A 89 -27.49 -11.80 -7.66
N TYR A 90 -27.73 -10.96 -6.63
CA TYR A 90 -29.05 -10.80 -5.99
C TYR A 90 -29.38 -9.32 -5.74
N PRO A 91 -29.46 -8.47 -6.79
CA PRO A 91 -29.57 -7.02 -6.62
C PRO A 91 -30.86 -6.61 -5.91
N GLY A 92 -31.97 -7.33 -6.12
CA GLY A 92 -33.24 -7.08 -5.44
C GLY A 92 -33.17 -7.31 -3.92
N ILE A 93 -32.36 -8.26 -3.45
CA ILE A 93 -32.14 -8.50 -2.02
C ILE A 93 -31.13 -7.52 -1.46
N ALA A 94 -30.07 -7.23 -2.23
CA ALA A 94 -29.04 -6.25 -1.86
C ALA A 94 -29.60 -4.82 -1.73
N GLY A 95 -30.73 -4.53 -2.38
CA GLY A 95 -31.40 -3.22 -2.34
C GLY A 95 -30.63 -2.11 -3.07
N ILE A 96 -29.70 -2.46 -3.94
CA ILE A 96 -28.83 -1.52 -4.66
C ILE A 96 -28.79 -1.85 -6.16
N ASN A 97 -28.56 -0.81 -6.98
CA ASN A 97 -28.28 -0.99 -8.39
C ASN A 97 -26.80 -1.29 -8.58
N VAL A 98 -26.48 -2.52 -8.98
CA VAL A 98 -25.10 -2.98 -9.15
C VAL A 98 -24.72 -2.94 -10.62
N PRO A 99 -23.72 -2.13 -11.04
CA PRO A 99 -23.31 -2.03 -12.44
C PRO A 99 -22.64 -3.33 -12.92
N ALA A 100 -22.52 -3.48 -14.23
CA ALA A 100 -21.83 -4.63 -14.83
C ALA A 100 -20.33 -4.72 -14.42
N PHE A 101 -19.69 -3.56 -14.30
CA PHE A 101 -18.33 -3.42 -13.80
C PHE A 101 -18.34 -2.63 -12.50
N PRO A 102 -17.51 -3.02 -11.50
CA PRO A 102 -17.54 -2.39 -10.18
C PRO A 102 -17.06 -0.94 -10.22
N ASN A 103 -17.83 -0.04 -9.63
CA ASN A 103 -17.33 1.27 -9.22
C ASN A 103 -16.84 1.17 -7.78
N TRP A 104 -15.54 1.09 -7.59
CA TRP A 104 -14.94 0.89 -6.27
C TRP A 104 -15.12 2.06 -5.29
N ASN A 105 -15.60 3.21 -5.74
CA ASN A 105 -16.04 4.27 -4.85
C ASN A 105 -17.28 3.88 -4.04
N ASN A 106 -18.10 2.97 -4.58
CA ASN A 106 -19.29 2.42 -3.94
C ASN A 106 -19.01 1.08 -3.22
N SER A 107 -17.75 0.79 -2.95
CA SER A 107 -17.32 -0.49 -2.36
C SER A 107 -18.04 -0.83 -1.04
N ARG A 108 -18.42 0.18 -0.27
CA ARG A 108 -19.17 0.02 0.98
C ARG A 108 -20.58 -0.49 0.70
N GLU A 109 -21.30 0.11 -0.23
CA GLU A 109 -22.66 -0.29 -0.61
C GLU A 109 -22.72 -1.74 -1.08
N TYR A 110 -21.69 -2.19 -1.82
CA TYR A 110 -21.59 -3.58 -2.24
C TYR A 110 -21.44 -4.55 -1.06
N VAL A 111 -20.65 -4.19 -0.04
CA VAL A 111 -20.45 -5.02 1.15
C VAL A 111 -21.73 -5.02 2.00
N GLU A 112 -22.35 -3.85 2.25
CA GLU A 112 -23.59 -3.73 3.00
C GLU A 112 -24.74 -4.49 2.33
N GLY A 113 -24.87 -4.39 0.99
CA GLY A 113 -25.84 -5.17 0.22
C GLY A 113 -25.58 -6.69 0.32
N ALA A 114 -24.31 -7.09 0.28
CA ALA A 114 -23.93 -8.50 0.40
C ALA A 114 -24.25 -9.08 1.79
N VAL A 115 -24.18 -8.28 2.86
CA VAL A 115 -24.64 -8.69 4.21
C VAL A 115 -26.11 -9.07 4.18
N LEU A 116 -26.97 -8.27 3.52
CA LEU A 116 -28.40 -8.59 3.36
C LEU A 116 -28.61 -9.88 2.58
N VAL A 117 -27.87 -10.06 1.49
CA VAL A 117 -27.90 -11.27 0.66
C VAL A 117 -27.48 -12.50 1.46
N ALA A 118 -26.34 -12.43 2.19
CA ALA A 118 -25.81 -13.54 2.96
C ALA A 118 -26.73 -13.97 4.11
N LYS A 119 -27.60 -13.10 4.63
CA LYS A 119 -28.60 -13.40 5.66
C LYS A 119 -29.73 -14.32 5.17
N THR A 120 -29.95 -14.41 3.87
CA THR A 120 -31.05 -15.21 3.32
C THR A 120 -30.77 -16.71 3.42
N SER A 121 -31.80 -17.51 3.73
CA SER A 121 -31.68 -18.97 3.88
C SER A 121 -31.16 -19.65 2.61
N ALA A 122 -31.61 -19.21 1.44
CA ALA A 122 -31.19 -19.77 0.15
C ALA A 122 -29.68 -19.57 -0.09
N VAL A 123 -29.17 -18.35 0.16
CA VAL A 123 -27.74 -18.04 -0.03
C VAL A 123 -26.87 -18.72 1.04
N ARG A 124 -27.37 -18.84 2.29
CA ARG A 124 -26.69 -19.66 3.31
C ARG A 124 -26.56 -21.11 2.89
N GLN A 125 -27.60 -21.72 2.32
CA GLN A 125 -27.52 -23.08 1.80
C GLN A 125 -26.50 -23.20 0.66
N VAL A 126 -26.47 -22.23 -0.27
CA VAL A 126 -25.47 -22.22 -1.35
C VAL A 126 -24.05 -22.18 -0.76
N HIS A 127 -23.78 -21.31 0.20
CA HIS A 127 -22.46 -21.28 0.86
C HIS A 127 -22.12 -22.60 1.56
N ALA A 128 -23.07 -23.15 2.31
CA ALA A 128 -22.88 -24.40 3.06
C ALA A 128 -22.56 -25.61 2.18
N VAL A 129 -23.14 -25.70 0.98
CA VAL A 129 -22.86 -26.81 0.03
C VAL A 129 -21.65 -26.52 -0.86
N SER A 130 -21.27 -25.24 -1.00
CA SER A 130 -20.14 -24.83 -1.87
C SER A 130 -18.79 -24.89 -1.16
N PHE A 131 -18.75 -24.66 0.16
CA PHE A 131 -17.52 -24.51 0.91
C PHE A 131 -17.56 -25.29 2.23
N GLY A 132 -16.49 -26.06 2.49
CA GLY A 132 -16.27 -26.70 3.78
C GLY A 132 -15.54 -25.83 4.78
N TYR A 133 -14.72 -24.88 4.30
CA TYR A 133 -13.94 -23.97 5.11
C TYR A 133 -13.94 -22.54 4.57
N ILE A 134 -13.81 -21.58 5.50
CA ILE A 134 -13.51 -20.18 5.19
C ILE A 134 -12.18 -19.82 5.86
N PHE A 135 -11.28 -19.21 5.10
CA PHE A 135 -10.03 -18.61 5.61
C PHE A 135 -10.00 -17.14 5.27
N VAL A 136 -9.72 -16.28 6.25
CA VAL A 136 -9.60 -14.84 6.03
C VAL A 136 -8.23 -14.35 6.46
N ASP A 137 -7.45 -13.81 5.51
CA ASP A 137 -6.12 -13.24 5.76
C ASP A 137 -6.20 -11.73 6.03
N GLU A 138 -5.23 -11.21 6.80
CA GLU A 138 -5.14 -9.79 7.21
C GLU A 138 -6.41 -9.27 7.91
N TYR A 139 -7.06 -10.11 8.71
CA TYR A 139 -8.36 -9.82 9.31
C TYR A 139 -8.41 -8.52 10.14
N GLN A 140 -7.28 -8.08 10.72
CA GLN A 140 -7.18 -6.83 11.46
C GLN A 140 -7.51 -5.57 10.65
N ASP A 141 -7.59 -5.68 9.33
CA ASP A 141 -7.95 -4.59 8.44
C ASP A 141 -9.45 -4.57 8.06
N CYS A 142 -10.23 -5.53 8.54
CA CYS A 142 -11.67 -5.56 8.32
C CYS A 142 -12.35 -4.33 8.92
N THR A 143 -13.13 -3.64 8.12
CA THR A 143 -14.11 -2.68 8.61
C THR A 143 -15.31 -3.41 9.19
N VAL A 144 -16.11 -2.72 10.00
CA VAL A 144 -17.29 -3.32 10.65
C VAL A 144 -18.24 -3.96 9.63
N ASP A 145 -18.50 -3.28 8.52
CA ASP A 145 -19.34 -3.82 7.43
C ASP A 145 -18.75 -5.10 6.79
N GLN A 146 -17.42 -5.17 6.63
CA GLN A 146 -16.74 -6.38 6.15
C GLN A 146 -16.77 -7.50 7.19
N HIS A 147 -16.60 -7.18 8.47
CA HIS A 147 -16.76 -8.13 9.56
C HIS A 147 -18.15 -8.73 9.56
N ASP A 148 -19.19 -7.90 9.44
CA ASP A 148 -20.59 -8.36 9.39
C ASP A 148 -20.81 -9.34 8.23
N LEU A 149 -20.25 -9.07 7.05
CA LEU A 149 -20.31 -9.99 5.90
C LEU A 149 -19.66 -11.34 6.24
N ILE A 150 -18.45 -11.33 6.80
CA ILE A 150 -17.73 -12.57 7.18
C ILE A 150 -18.52 -13.34 8.23
N VAL A 151 -19.10 -12.68 9.23
CA VAL A 151 -19.95 -13.27 10.25
C VAL A 151 -21.15 -13.97 9.62
N GLU A 152 -21.84 -13.32 8.66
CA GLU A 152 -23.01 -13.93 8.00
C GLU A 152 -22.63 -15.14 7.14
N ILE A 153 -21.50 -15.09 6.43
CA ILE A 153 -21.02 -16.24 5.66
C ILE A 153 -20.59 -17.37 6.61
N SER A 154 -19.93 -17.05 7.73
CA SER A 154 -19.50 -18.05 8.73
C SER A 154 -20.67 -18.72 9.47
N ASN A 155 -21.86 -18.08 9.50
CA ASN A 155 -23.08 -18.74 9.97
C ASN A 155 -23.51 -19.92 9.08
N ALA A 156 -23.18 -19.85 7.78
CA ALA A 156 -23.44 -20.93 6.84
C ALA A 156 -22.28 -21.95 6.77
N VAL A 157 -21.04 -21.50 6.95
CA VAL A 157 -19.83 -22.32 6.93
C VAL A 157 -19.08 -22.17 8.27
N PRO A 158 -19.47 -22.93 9.31
CA PRO A 158 -18.94 -22.72 10.66
C PRO A 158 -17.43 -22.93 10.81
N ARG A 159 -16.83 -23.76 9.94
CA ARG A 159 -15.38 -24.00 9.95
C ARG A 159 -14.62 -22.81 9.35
N THR A 160 -14.57 -21.70 10.08
CA THR A 160 -13.97 -20.44 9.70
C THR A 160 -12.70 -20.18 10.50
N VAL A 161 -11.62 -19.79 9.82
CA VAL A 161 -10.32 -19.45 10.40
C VAL A 161 -9.94 -18.02 10.02
N LEU A 162 -9.74 -17.18 11.02
CA LEU A 162 -9.35 -15.79 10.86
C LEU A 162 -7.87 -15.62 11.22
N LEU A 163 -7.09 -15.01 10.31
CA LEU A 163 -5.67 -14.76 10.53
C LEU A 163 -5.40 -13.25 10.46
N GLY A 164 -4.69 -12.73 11.48
CA GLY A 164 -4.40 -11.31 11.54
C GLY A 164 -3.20 -10.97 12.42
N ASP A 165 -2.90 -9.68 12.48
CA ASP A 165 -1.90 -9.09 13.37
C ASP A 165 -2.39 -7.69 13.80
N ARG A 166 -2.87 -7.56 15.04
CA ARG A 166 -3.44 -6.30 15.55
C ARG A 166 -2.49 -5.11 15.45
N LEU A 167 -1.18 -5.34 15.63
CA LEU A 167 -0.17 -4.28 15.45
C LEU A 167 0.05 -3.88 13.98
N GLN A 168 -0.58 -4.56 13.03
CA GLN A 168 -0.58 -4.14 11.62
C GLN A 168 -1.90 -3.48 11.18
N ALA A 169 -2.84 -3.20 12.08
CA ALA A 169 -4.11 -2.52 11.82
C ALA A 169 -3.90 -1.01 11.60
N ILE A 170 -3.39 -0.60 10.44
CA ILE A 170 -3.04 0.81 10.15
C ILE A 170 -3.98 1.49 9.15
N PHE A 171 -5.10 0.86 8.77
CA PHE A 171 -6.08 1.43 7.83
C PHE A 171 -7.26 2.15 8.53
N GLY A 172 -7.32 2.16 9.85
CA GLY A 172 -8.44 2.67 10.67
C GLY A 172 -8.57 4.20 10.78
N PHE A 173 -8.00 4.99 9.85
CA PHE A 173 -8.05 6.46 9.91
C PHE A 173 -9.34 7.06 9.34
N ASP A 174 -10.19 6.29 8.67
CA ASP A 174 -11.51 6.76 8.23
C ASP A 174 -12.55 6.50 9.33
N LYS A 175 -12.87 7.55 10.08
CA LYS A 175 -13.89 7.48 11.15
C LYS A 175 -15.29 7.07 10.67
N LYS A 176 -15.56 7.20 9.36
CA LYS A 176 -16.84 6.76 8.74
C LYS A 176 -16.83 5.26 8.45
N ARG A 177 -15.66 4.63 8.48
CA ARG A 177 -15.47 3.19 8.25
C ARG A 177 -14.52 2.64 9.33
N PRO A 178 -14.97 2.53 10.58
CA PRO A 178 -14.15 2.01 11.65
C PRO A 178 -13.77 0.56 11.38
N LEU A 179 -12.57 0.19 11.81
CA LEU A 179 -12.19 -1.22 11.86
C LEU A 179 -12.98 -1.92 12.96
N MET A 180 -13.19 -3.24 12.77
CA MET A 180 -13.71 -4.10 13.83
C MET A 180 -12.73 -4.12 15.02
N ASP A 181 -13.23 -4.33 16.21
CA ASP A 181 -12.42 -4.53 17.40
C ASP A 181 -12.16 -6.03 17.61
N TRP A 182 -10.88 -6.40 17.73
CA TRP A 182 -10.50 -7.79 17.82
C TRP A 182 -11.00 -8.47 19.11
N ASP A 183 -10.99 -7.76 20.23
CA ASP A 183 -11.34 -8.34 21.54
C ASP A 183 -12.85 -8.44 21.72
N THR A 184 -13.61 -7.44 21.23
CA THR A 184 -15.07 -7.42 21.39
C THR A 184 -15.83 -8.11 20.26
N ASP A 185 -15.32 -8.07 19.02
CA ASP A 185 -16.06 -8.56 17.86
C ASP A 185 -15.57 -9.94 17.39
N VAL A 186 -14.26 -10.24 17.52
CA VAL A 186 -13.65 -11.49 17.03
C VAL A 186 -13.55 -12.56 18.12
N THR A 187 -12.88 -12.23 19.22
CA THR A 187 -12.53 -13.20 20.28
C THR A 187 -13.73 -13.96 20.85
N PRO A 188 -14.92 -13.35 21.08
CA PRO A 188 -16.06 -14.08 21.62
C PRO A 188 -16.62 -15.16 20.69
N ARG A 189 -16.42 -15.00 19.38
CA ARG A 189 -16.98 -15.88 18.34
C ARG A 189 -15.95 -16.87 17.78
N TYR A 190 -14.72 -16.46 17.62
CA TYR A 190 -13.63 -17.24 17.07
C TYR A 190 -12.55 -17.41 18.13
N LYS A 191 -12.53 -18.58 18.77
CA LYS A 191 -11.60 -18.86 19.88
C LYS A 191 -10.16 -18.58 19.46
N PRO A 192 -9.39 -17.81 20.26
CA PRO A 192 -7.97 -17.59 19.98
C PRO A 192 -7.21 -18.92 20.04
N LYS A 193 -6.48 -19.22 18.94
CA LYS A 193 -5.52 -20.33 18.92
C LYS A 193 -4.12 -19.76 18.95
N VAL A 194 -3.36 -20.13 19.97
CA VAL A 194 -1.96 -19.76 20.10
C VAL A 194 -1.11 -20.65 19.20
N VAL A 195 -0.27 -20.03 18.40
CA VAL A 195 0.68 -20.70 17.50
C VAL A 195 2.12 -20.22 17.74
N PRO A 196 3.15 -21.04 17.50
CA PRO A 196 4.52 -20.60 17.67
C PRO A 196 4.86 -19.42 16.75
N HIS A 197 5.49 -18.38 17.31
CA HIS A 197 5.94 -17.22 16.54
C HIS A 197 7.43 -17.37 16.22
N VAL A 198 7.74 -17.83 15.01
CA VAL A 198 9.11 -17.95 14.52
C VAL A 198 9.37 -16.85 13.47
N PRO A 199 10.45 -16.05 13.56
CA PRO A 199 10.72 -14.95 12.64
C PRO A 199 11.19 -15.44 11.26
N GLN A 200 10.30 -16.03 10.46
CA GLN A 200 10.59 -16.71 9.20
C GLN A 200 11.16 -15.74 8.14
N ARG A 201 10.68 -14.51 8.06
CA ARG A 201 11.17 -13.48 7.14
C ARG A 201 12.67 -13.24 7.28
N TRP A 202 13.17 -13.31 8.50
CA TRP A 202 14.54 -12.99 8.86
C TRP A 202 15.48 -14.19 8.89
N ARG A 203 14.95 -15.42 8.66
CA ARG A 203 15.70 -16.67 8.80
C ARG A 203 16.99 -16.70 7.99
N ASN A 204 16.96 -16.18 6.76
CA ASN A 204 18.10 -16.16 5.84
C ASN A 204 18.77 -14.77 5.77
N HIS A 205 18.44 -13.83 6.68
CA HIS A 205 18.90 -12.46 6.66
C HIS A 205 19.44 -12.04 8.05
N ASN A 206 18.59 -11.56 8.93
CA ASN A 206 18.95 -11.09 10.26
C ASN A 206 17.97 -11.62 11.32
N VAL A 207 18.26 -12.80 11.84
CA VAL A 207 17.41 -13.49 12.83
C VAL A 207 17.28 -12.66 14.12
N ALA A 208 18.38 -11.99 14.55
CA ALA A 208 18.36 -11.17 15.75
C ALA A 208 17.41 -9.98 15.65
N LEU A 209 17.34 -9.32 14.47
CA LEU A 209 16.35 -8.27 14.21
C LEU A 209 14.92 -8.81 14.22
N GLY A 210 14.70 -9.98 13.66
CA GLY A 210 13.40 -10.64 13.65
C GLY A 210 12.94 -11.01 15.07
N GLN A 211 13.81 -11.55 15.89
CA GLN A 211 13.51 -11.89 17.28
C GLN A 211 13.21 -10.63 18.09
N TRP A 212 14.04 -9.59 17.97
CA TRP A 212 13.78 -8.30 18.62
C TRP A 212 12.41 -7.71 18.28
N LEU A 213 11.99 -7.80 17.01
CA LEU A 213 10.67 -7.33 16.58
C LEU A 213 9.52 -8.13 17.22
N LEU A 214 9.72 -9.40 17.56
CA LEU A 214 8.76 -10.18 18.34
C LEU A 214 8.79 -9.76 19.81
N ASP A 215 9.96 -9.56 20.38
CA ASP A 215 10.16 -9.26 21.80
C ASP A 215 9.61 -7.89 22.23
N ILE A 216 9.65 -6.88 21.32
CA ILE A 216 9.11 -5.55 21.61
C ILE A 216 7.57 -5.44 21.50
N ARG A 217 6.88 -6.46 20.95
CA ARG A 217 5.43 -6.41 20.72
C ARG A 217 4.62 -6.10 21.99
N PRO A 218 4.87 -6.72 23.16
CA PRO A 218 4.14 -6.39 24.38
C PRO A 218 4.22 -4.89 24.72
N SER A 219 5.42 -4.31 24.68
CA SER A 219 5.60 -2.87 24.95
C SER A 219 4.89 -1.98 23.93
N LEU A 220 4.77 -2.42 22.66
CA LEU A 220 4.01 -1.70 21.64
C LEU A 220 2.50 -1.83 21.86
N PHE A 221 2.02 -3.00 22.29
CA PHE A 221 0.61 -3.18 22.66
C PHE A 221 0.19 -2.35 23.88
N ASP A 222 1.07 -2.23 24.86
CA ASP A 222 0.80 -1.41 26.05
C ASP A 222 0.81 0.09 25.70
N GLY A 223 1.52 0.49 24.63
CA GLY A 223 1.75 1.89 24.30
C GLY A 223 2.67 2.57 25.33
N GLY A 224 2.59 3.89 25.43
CA GLY A 224 3.37 4.64 26.43
C GLY A 224 4.81 4.92 25.95
N SER A 225 5.77 4.82 26.85
CA SER A 225 7.16 5.17 26.56
C SER A 225 7.91 4.03 25.89
N PHE A 226 8.51 4.29 24.76
CA PHE A 226 9.41 3.36 24.06
C PHE A 226 10.76 4.02 23.82
N ASP A 227 11.85 3.37 24.23
CA ASP A 227 13.23 3.93 24.16
C ASP A 227 14.14 3.08 23.28
N PHE A 228 14.47 3.57 22.08
CA PHE A 228 15.39 2.88 21.17
C PHE A 228 16.80 2.69 21.75
N SER A 229 17.26 3.56 22.66
CA SER A 229 18.59 3.44 23.29
C SER A 229 18.70 2.26 24.25
N ALA A 230 17.59 1.72 24.71
CA ALA A 230 17.55 0.52 25.54
C ALA A 230 17.78 -0.78 24.76
N HIS A 231 17.81 -0.72 23.42
CA HIS A 231 17.92 -1.87 22.54
C HIS A 231 19.23 -1.88 21.78
N SER A 232 20.02 -2.94 21.96
CA SER A 232 21.26 -3.19 21.21
C SER A 232 21.09 -4.46 20.37
N VAL A 233 20.73 -4.29 19.11
CA VAL A 233 20.43 -5.39 18.19
C VAL A 233 21.22 -5.21 16.90
N VAL A 234 21.82 -6.27 16.40
CA VAL A 234 22.48 -6.26 15.10
C VAL A 234 21.48 -5.85 14.01
N GLY A 235 21.85 -4.81 13.26
CA GLY A 235 20.98 -4.27 12.21
C GLY A 235 19.97 -3.22 12.68
N LEU A 236 19.88 -2.90 13.96
CA LEU A 236 19.16 -1.72 14.45
C LEU A 236 20.18 -0.60 14.71
N GLU A 237 20.02 0.52 14.03
CA GLU A 237 20.85 1.70 14.18
C GLU A 237 20.03 2.90 14.59
N TRP A 238 20.39 3.53 15.72
CA TRP A 238 19.85 4.82 16.12
C TRP A 238 20.78 5.95 15.67
N ARG A 239 20.21 6.96 14.98
CA ARG A 239 20.93 8.18 14.60
C ARG A 239 20.24 9.40 15.18
N GLN A 240 20.88 10.03 16.15
CA GLN A 240 20.39 11.27 16.69
C GLN A 240 20.64 12.43 15.73
N CYS A 241 19.66 13.31 15.59
CA CYS A 241 19.75 14.55 14.82
C CYS A 241 19.01 15.68 15.54
N ASP A 242 19.30 16.91 15.13
CA ASP A 242 18.51 18.10 15.47
C ASP A 242 17.81 18.65 14.21
N PHE A 243 17.14 19.79 14.32
CA PHE A 243 16.48 20.42 13.17
C PHE A 243 17.44 20.84 12.05
N LYS A 244 18.71 21.14 12.38
CA LYS A 244 19.73 21.58 11.41
C LYS A 244 20.36 20.39 10.71
N THR A 245 20.57 19.30 11.43
CA THR A 245 21.28 18.10 10.96
C THR A 245 20.37 17.01 10.41
N ALA A 246 19.05 17.10 10.60
CA ALA A 246 18.09 16.07 10.18
C ALA A 246 18.19 15.70 8.68
N VAL A 247 18.32 16.70 7.79
CA VAL A 247 18.47 16.44 6.35
C VAL A 247 19.77 15.69 6.06
N GLN A 248 20.86 16.08 6.68
CA GLN A 248 22.17 15.43 6.52
C GLN A 248 22.13 13.99 7.04
N ALA A 249 21.51 13.76 8.21
CA ALA A 249 21.38 12.42 8.79
C ALA A 249 20.62 11.46 7.85
N VAL A 250 19.51 11.92 7.27
CA VAL A 250 18.73 11.15 6.28
C VAL A 250 19.55 10.88 5.02
N ASN A 251 20.21 11.90 4.48
CA ASN A 251 21.02 11.74 3.26
C ASN A 251 22.19 10.78 3.50
N THR A 252 22.89 10.89 4.63
CA THR A 252 23.99 9.97 4.98
C THR A 252 23.51 8.53 5.11
N ALA A 253 22.34 8.32 5.74
CA ALA A 253 21.75 6.99 5.84
C ALA A 253 21.39 6.42 4.46
N ALA A 254 20.73 7.23 3.62
CA ALA A 254 20.27 6.82 2.30
C ALA A 254 21.42 6.54 1.33
N TYR A 255 22.46 7.38 1.32
CA TYR A 255 23.64 7.20 0.48
C TYR A 255 24.54 6.05 0.95
N GLY A 256 24.48 5.65 2.22
CA GLY A 256 25.16 4.47 2.73
C GLY A 256 24.80 3.19 1.97
N PHE A 257 23.63 3.13 1.34
CA PHE A 257 23.18 2.00 0.54
C PHE A 257 23.34 2.20 -0.98
N SER A 258 23.98 3.30 -1.45
CA SER A 258 24.02 3.64 -2.88
C SER A 258 24.72 2.58 -3.75
N ASN A 259 25.73 1.92 -3.21
CA ASN A 259 26.55 0.92 -3.90
C ASN A 259 26.15 -0.53 -3.61
N THR A 260 25.05 -0.73 -2.88
CA THR A 260 24.52 -2.08 -2.62
C THR A 260 23.49 -2.44 -3.68
N GLY A 261 23.39 -3.74 -4.00
CA GLY A 261 22.29 -4.28 -4.81
C GLY A 261 20.98 -4.42 -4.04
N ASP A 262 20.96 -4.03 -2.76
CA ASP A 262 19.87 -4.26 -1.84
C ASP A 262 18.70 -3.31 -2.06
N SER A 263 17.52 -3.77 -1.67
CA SER A 263 16.30 -2.97 -1.67
C SER A 263 16.22 -2.10 -0.41
N VAL A 264 15.92 -0.82 -0.60
CA VAL A 264 15.88 0.17 0.50
C VAL A 264 14.57 0.96 0.45
N VAL A 265 13.92 1.10 1.58
CA VAL A 265 12.81 2.04 1.74
C VAL A 265 13.15 3.14 2.74
N LEU A 266 12.89 4.38 2.34
CA LEU A 266 12.92 5.55 3.20
C LEU A 266 11.49 5.92 3.56
N LEU A 267 11.18 5.91 4.86
CA LEU A 267 9.85 6.13 5.40
C LEU A 267 9.73 7.47 6.11
N ASP A 268 8.66 8.19 5.81
CA ASP A 268 8.18 9.33 6.60
C ASP A 268 6.64 9.26 6.70
N LYS A 269 6.06 9.77 7.80
CA LYS A 269 4.60 9.83 8.00
C LYS A 269 3.95 10.80 7.02
N LEU A 270 4.63 11.92 6.69
CA LEU A 270 4.09 13.04 5.94
C LEU A 270 4.41 12.93 4.43
N PRO A 271 3.40 12.95 3.53
CA PRO A 271 3.60 12.83 2.08
C PRO A 271 4.57 13.87 1.50
N ASP A 272 4.47 15.12 1.97
CA ASP A 272 5.34 16.20 1.50
C ASP A 272 6.80 16.00 1.90
N GLN A 273 7.06 15.39 3.06
CA GLN A 273 8.43 15.07 3.47
C GLN A 273 8.99 13.92 2.65
N VAL A 274 8.19 12.89 2.34
CA VAL A 274 8.59 11.80 1.44
C VAL A 274 9.09 12.37 0.10
N ALA A 275 8.33 13.26 -0.53
CA ALA A 275 8.71 13.87 -1.80
C ALA A 275 9.97 14.76 -1.67
N LYS A 276 10.09 15.53 -0.56
CA LYS A 276 11.27 16.35 -0.29
C LYS A 276 12.52 15.50 -0.09
N HIS A 277 12.44 14.38 0.61
CA HIS A 277 13.57 13.46 0.78
C HIS A 277 14.01 12.89 -0.58
N ALA A 278 13.08 12.38 -1.40
CA ALA A 278 13.40 11.85 -2.71
C ALA A 278 14.07 12.90 -3.62
N SER A 279 13.56 14.12 -3.63
CA SER A 279 14.15 15.24 -4.39
C SER A 279 15.56 15.59 -3.90
N ARG A 280 15.77 15.70 -2.57
CA ARG A 280 17.09 16.01 -1.96
C ARG A 280 18.14 14.94 -2.17
N LEU A 281 17.71 13.69 -2.32
CA LEU A 281 18.56 12.56 -2.68
C LEU A 281 18.86 12.49 -4.19
N GLY A 282 18.65 13.59 -4.92
CA GLY A 282 18.95 13.66 -6.35
C GLY A 282 18.07 12.73 -7.19
N GLY A 283 16.91 12.29 -6.68
CA GLY A 283 16.02 11.37 -7.37
C GLY A 283 16.47 9.90 -7.37
N SER A 284 17.49 9.56 -6.57
CA SER A 284 17.95 8.17 -6.41
C SER A 284 16.92 7.25 -5.73
N TYR A 285 15.94 7.85 -5.04
CA TYR A 285 14.79 7.18 -4.45
C TYR A 285 13.51 7.61 -5.18
N ALA A 286 12.77 6.66 -5.70
CA ALA A 286 11.49 6.93 -6.35
C ALA A 286 10.37 7.11 -5.31
N VAL A 287 9.51 8.11 -5.48
CA VAL A 287 8.34 8.29 -4.63
C VAL A 287 7.29 7.23 -4.98
N MET A 288 6.76 6.57 -3.95
CA MET A 288 5.57 5.72 -4.07
C MET A 288 4.32 6.57 -3.80
N GLU A 289 3.52 6.76 -4.83
CA GLU A 289 2.29 7.54 -4.74
C GLU A 289 1.15 6.73 -4.08
N ASP A 290 0.16 7.41 -3.50
CA ASP A 290 -1.02 6.69 -2.99
C ASP A 290 -1.87 6.11 -4.14
N VAL A 291 -2.60 5.04 -3.85
CA VAL A 291 -3.42 4.35 -4.87
C VAL A 291 -4.52 5.26 -5.42
N ALA A 292 -5.06 6.15 -4.59
CA ALA A 292 -6.09 7.10 -5.01
C ALA A 292 -5.55 8.23 -5.90
N GLY A 293 -4.22 8.38 -6.02
CA GLY A 293 -3.61 9.40 -6.87
C GLY A 293 -3.87 10.84 -6.44
N ARG A 294 -3.99 11.11 -5.14
CA ARG A 294 -4.39 12.44 -4.63
C ARG A 294 -3.51 13.59 -5.12
N PHE A 295 -2.20 13.35 -5.23
CA PHE A 295 -1.31 14.37 -5.78
C PHE A 295 -1.66 14.68 -7.24
N MET A 296 -1.89 13.67 -8.06
CA MET A 296 -2.25 13.80 -9.47
C MET A 296 -3.62 14.45 -9.63
N ALA A 297 -4.62 13.97 -8.85
CA ALA A 297 -5.96 14.55 -8.86
C ALA A 297 -5.95 16.04 -8.55
N LYS A 298 -5.18 16.45 -7.51
CA LYS A 298 -5.01 17.87 -7.18
C LYS A 298 -4.33 18.65 -8.30
N LYS A 299 -3.35 18.06 -8.99
CA LYS A 299 -2.69 18.70 -10.14
C LYS A 299 -3.66 18.86 -11.32
N LEU A 300 -4.49 17.85 -11.58
CA LEU A 300 -5.49 17.90 -12.64
C LEU A 300 -6.68 18.82 -12.32
N GLU A 301 -6.97 19.10 -11.04
CA GLU A 301 -7.91 20.14 -10.65
C GLU A 301 -7.44 21.55 -11.04
N ASP A 302 -6.12 21.78 -11.00
CA ASP A 302 -5.48 23.04 -11.36
C ASP A 302 -5.04 23.05 -12.86
N LEU A 303 -5.40 22.04 -13.67
CA LEU A 303 -5.06 21.98 -15.09
C LEU A 303 -5.89 23.02 -15.86
N PRO A 304 -5.24 23.99 -16.56
CA PRO A 304 -5.94 24.96 -17.40
C PRO A 304 -6.65 24.27 -18.57
N ASP A 305 -7.70 24.91 -19.07
CA ASP A 305 -8.43 24.46 -20.26
C ASP A 305 -7.55 24.51 -21.51
N GLU A 306 -7.97 23.80 -22.56
CA GLU A 306 -7.31 23.92 -23.88
C GLU A 306 -7.40 25.35 -24.38
N GLU A 307 -6.40 25.76 -25.16
CA GLU A 307 -6.17 27.11 -25.67
C GLU A 307 -5.74 28.15 -24.62
N ASP A 308 -5.61 27.74 -23.34
CA ASP A 308 -5.09 28.61 -22.29
C ASP A 308 -3.55 28.63 -22.30
N SER A 309 -2.97 29.82 -22.42
CA SER A 309 -1.52 30.04 -22.34
C SER A 309 -0.87 29.57 -21.04
N LEU A 310 -1.67 29.36 -19.98
CA LEU A 310 -1.21 28.88 -18.67
C LEU A 310 -0.86 27.38 -18.68
N LEU A 311 -1.16 26.62 -19.75
CA LEU A 311 -0.75 25.22 -19.87
C LEU A 311 0.76 25.04 -19.74
N ALA A 312 1.54 25.95 -20.32
CA ALA A 312 3.00 25.96 -20.21
C ALA A 312 3.50 26.19 -18.78
N TRP A 313 2.86 27.11 -18.06
CA TRP A 313 3.13 27.35 -16.64
C TRP A 313 2.78 26.13 -15.77
N TRP A 314 1.61 25.54 -16.03
CA TRP A 314 1.18 24.31 -15.35
C TRP A 314 2.18 23.17 -15.56
N LEU A 315 2.59 22.93 -16.84
CA LEU A 315 3.59 21.92 -17.19
C LEU A 315 4.92 22.14 -16.45
N ALA A 316 5.42 23.38 -16.46
CA ALA A 316 6.66 23.72 -15.76
C ALA A 316 6.58 23.44 -14.24
N ARG A 317 5.44 23.73 -13.60
CA ARG A 317 5.20 23.42 -12.18
C ARG A 317 5.08 21.93 -11.92
N MET A 318 4.41 21.21 -12.81
CA MET A 318 4.30 19.74 -12.75
C MET A 318 5.68 19.10 -12.89
N ALA A 319 6.47 19.51 -13.87
CA ALA A 319 7.84 19.03 -14.10
C ALA A 319 8.73 19.28 -12.85
N LYS A 320 8.70 20.50 -12.32
CA LYS A 320 9.45 20.86 -11.09
C LYS A 320 9.05 20.03 -9.88
N SER A 321 7.83 19.55 -9.84
CA SER A 321 7.33 18.69 -8.75
C SER A 321 7.75 17.23 -8.92
N CYS A 322 8.19 16.80 -10.12
CA CYS A 322 8.46 15.40 -10.44
C CYS A 322 9.93 15.11 -10.78
N PHE A 323 10.69 16.12 -11.22
CA PHE A 323 12.07 15.95 -11.65
C PHE A 323 13.07 16.70 -10.78
N VAL A 324 14.27 16.15 -10.71
CA VAL A 324 15.49 16.85 -10.26
C VAL A 324 16.28 17.27 -11.51
N GLY A 325 16.98 18.41 -11.43
CA GLY A 325 17.78 18.95 -12.53
C GLY A 325 17.19 20.21 -13.19
N LEU A 326 15.95 20.59 -12.87
CA LEU A 326 15.25 21.74 -13.44
C LEU A 326 15.54 23.06 -12.66
N THR A 327 16.81 23.33 -12.35
CA THR A 327 17.19 24.53 -11.57
C THR A 327 16.93 25.83 -12.33
N GLY A 328 16.91 25.77 -13.67
CA GLY A 328 16.62 26.92 -14.54
C GLY A 328 15.15 27.35 -14.54
N LEU A 329 14.21 26.51 -14.07
CA LEU A 329 12.81 26.89 -13.87
C LEU A 329 12.64 27.66 -12.54
N ASP A 330 13.37 28.77 -12.41
CA ASP A 330 13.34 29.63 -11.21
C ASP A 330 12.08 30.52 -11.16
N ARG A 331 12.00 31.39 -10.14
CA ARG A 331 10.86 32.29 -9.95
C ARG A 331 10.64 33.25 -11.12
N THR A 332 11.73 33.71 -11.77
CA THR A 332 11.64 34.64 -12.90
C THR A 332 11.03 33.95 -14.12
N VAL A 333 11.49 32.74 -14.43
CA VAL A 333 10.94 31.92 -15.52
C VAL A 333 9.47 31.57 -15.23
N GLN A 334 9.16 31.14 -14.02
CA GLN A 334 7.78 30.86 -13.59
C GLN A 334 6.87 32.09 -13.75
N GLY A 335 7.32 33.27 -13.33
CA GLY A 335 6.53 34.51 -13.46
C GLY A 335 6.36 35.00 -14.92
N ARG A 336 7.23 34.58 -15.87
CA ARG A 336 7.00 34.82 -17.31
C ARG A 336 5.93 33.87 -17.84
N LEU A 337 6.05 32.59 -17.52
CA LEU A 337 5.08 31.57 -17.94
C LEU A 337 3.68 31.82 -17.39
N GLU A 338 3.57 32.32 -16.15
CA GLU A 338 2.30 32.72 -15.52
C GLU A 338 1.62 33.88 -16.28
N LYS A 339 2.39 34.65 -17.05
CA LYS A 339 1.87 35.71 -17.91
C LYS A 339 1.74 35.28 -19.38
N GLY A 340 1.82 33.99 -19.67
CA GLY A 340 1.77 33.42 -21.03
C GLY A 340 2.91 33.89 -21.96
N ARG A 341 4.07 34.28 -21.37
CA ARG A 341 5.19 34.82 -22.14
C ARG A 341 6.22 33.74 -22.45
N SER A 342 6.73 33.74 -23.68
CA SER A 342 7.84 32.88 -24.11
C SER A 342 9.08 33.05 -23.22
N ILE A 343 9.84 31.98 -23.11
CA ILE A 343 11.11 31.91 -22.39
C ILE A 343 12.30 31.62 -23.33
N SER A 344 12.08 31.63 -24.65
CA SER A 344 13.09 31.30 -25.70
C SER A 344 14.33 32.19 -25.69
N ASP A 345 14.19 33.43 -25.23
CA ASP A 345 15.28 34.39 -25.09
C ASP A 345 16.14 34.20 -23.84
N LEU A 346 15.71 33.35 -22.90
CA LEU A 346 16.39 33.13 -21.63
C LEU A 346 17.50 32.07 -21.74
N LYS A 347 18.75 32.49 -21.69
CA LYS A 347 19.91 31.57 -21.68
C LYS A 347 20.28 31.18 -20.26
N ARG A 348 19.68 30.11 -19.72
CA ARG A 348 19.93 29.64 -18.37
C ARG A 348 20.34 28.18 -18.34
N LYS A 349 21.41 27.86 -17.62
CA LYS A 349 21.79 26.46 -17.34
C LYS A 349 20.64 25.74 -16.60
N GLY A 350 20.28 24.54 -17.05
CA GLY A 350 19.16 23.75 -16.50
C GLY A 350 17.76 24.17 -16.98
N LEU A 351 17.67 25.21 -17.86
CA LEU A 351 16.48 25.56 -18.61
C LEU A 351 16.54 25.07 -20.06
N LEU A 352 17.68 25.28 -20.72
CA LEU A 352 17.87 24.95 -22.14
C LEU A 352 17.34 23.58 -22.57
N PRO A 353 17.53 22.49 -21.78
CA PRO A 353 17.06 21.18 -22.18
C PRO A 353 15.54 21.05 -22.32
N VAL A 354 14.77 21.89 -21.62
CA VAL A 354 13.29 21.80 -21.59
C VAL A 354 12.62 23.04 -22.17
N GLN A 355 13.40 24.07 -22.55
CA GLN A 355 12.91 25.36 -22.98
C GLN A 355 12.02 25.24 -24.23
N ALA A 356 12.49 24.53 -25.26
CA ALA A 356 11.75 24.36 -26.49
C ALA A 356 10.39 23.67 -26.26
N ALA A 357 10.37 22.60 -25.47
CA ALA A 357 9.14 21.89 -25.16
C ALA A 357 8.10 22.76 -24.44
N ILE A 358 8.55 23.69 -23.60
CA ILE A 358 7.66 24.63 -22.88
C ILE A 358 7.18 25.73 -23.85
N ASP A 359 8.06 26.30 -24.70
CA ASP A 359 7.69 27.32 -25.65
C ASP A 359 6.79 26.80 -26.78
N ASP A 360 6.96 25.57 -27.22
CA ASP A 360 6.04 24.92 -28.16
C ASP A 360 4.61 24.84 -27.61
N LEU A 361 4.47 24.62 -26.31
CA LEU A 361 3.16 24.59 -25.64
C LEU A 361 2.55 26.01 -25.50
N ILE A 362 3.35 27.06 -25.38
CA ILE A 362 2.85 28.45 -25.44
C ILE A 362 2.29 28.76 -26.83
N THR A 363 2.96 28.27 -27.87
CA THR A 363 2.57 28.50 -29.25
C THR A 363 1.32 27.71 -29.65
N ARG A 364 1.19 26.49 -29.13
CA ARG A 364 0.08 25.57 -29.39
C ARG A 364 -0.46 25.03 -28.06
N PRO A 365 -1.29 25.78 -27.34
CA PRO A 365 -1.76 25.42 -26.02
C PRO A 365 -2.90 24.37 -26.07
N THR A 366 -2.60 23.15 -26.51
CA THR A 366 -3.54 22.03 -26.55
C THR A 366 -3.09 20.89 -25.64
N TYR A 367 -4.02 20.06 -25.20
CA TYR A 367 -3.69 18.87 -24.39
C TYR A 367 -2.83 17.87 -25.20
N GLY A 368 -3.02 17.78 -26.52
CA GLY A 368 -2.14 17.00 -27.39
C GLY A 368 -0.69 17.48 -27.33
N GLN A 369 -0.47 18.82 -27.50
CA GLN A 369 0.86 19.41 -27.39
C GLN A 369 1.42 19.29 -25.96
N LEU A 370 0.57 19.40 -24.94
CA LEU A 370 0.96 19.19 -23.55
C LEU A 370 1.58 17.79 -23.33
N CYS A 371 0.96 16.74 -23.88
CA CYS A 371 1.49 15.38 -23.80
C CYS A 371 2.82 15.22 -24.58
N ILE A 372 2.94 15.84 -25.77
CA ILE A 372 4.19 15.85 -26.56
C ILE A 372 5.30 16.54 -25.77
N SER A 373 5.04 17.73 -25.23
CA SER A 373 5.99 18.49 -24.43
C SER A 373 6.41 17.75 -23.15
N ALA A 374 5.46 17.07 -22.50
CA ALA A 374 5.75 16.24 -21.34
C ALA A 374 6.66 15.04 -21.69
N ALA A 375 6.44 14.37 -22.82
CA ALA A 375 7.29 13.30 -23.31
C ALA A 375 8.71 13.79 -23.64
N ALA A 376 8.85 14.98 -24.25
CA ALA A 376 10.13 15.61 -24.51
C ALA A 376 10.91 15.93 -23.23
N ILE A 377 10.23 16.48 -22.20
CA ILE A 377 10.84 16.73 -20.88
C ILE A 377 11.30 15.41 -20.26
N ARG A 378 10.47 14.36 -20.31
CA ARG A 378 10.80 13.04 -19.76
C ARG A 378 12.06 12.42 -20.38
N SER A 379 12.25 12.58 -21.68
CA SER A 379 13.40 12.05 -22.42
C SER A 379 14.65 12.92 -22.33
N THR A 380 14.58 14.08 -21.67
CA THR A 380 15.68 15.04 -21.58
C THR A 380 16.86 14.47 -20.77
N PRO A 381 18.07 14.34 -21.33
CA PRO A 381 19.25 13.88 -20.60
C PRO A 381 19.58 14.76 -19.40
N GLY A 382 20.02 14.14 -18.30
CA GLY A 382 20.40 14.85 -17.06
C GLY A 382 19.25 15.23 -16.14
N LEU A 383 18.00 15.02 -16.54
CA LEU A 383 16.87 15.09 -15.65
C LEU A 383 16.58 13.73 -15.00
N ILE A 384 16.28 13.73 -13.71
CA ILE A 384 15.95 12.52 -12.97
C ILE A 384 14.52 12.59 -12.49
N LEU A 385 13.67 11.70 -13.03
CA LEU A 385 12.26 11.58 -12.69
C LEU A 385 12.09 10.74 -11.42
N TYR A 386 11.86 11.39 -10.28
CA TYR A 386 11.69 10.70 -8.99
C TYR A 386 10.23 10.44 -8.61
N ARG A 387 9.27 11.17 -9.20
CA ARG A 387 7.82 10.92 -9.04
C ARG A 387 7.24 10.34 -10.33
N GLN A 388 7.75 9.19 -10.72
CA GLN A 388 7.44 8.57 -12.00
C GLN A 388 5.95 8.22 -12.14
N GLU A 389 5.34 7.58 -11.11
CA GLU A 389 3.90 7.27 -11.14
C GLU A 389 3.08 8.56 -11.33
N ALA A 390 3.44 9.63 -10.60
CA ALA A 390 2.73 10.90 -10.72
C ALA A 390 2.82 11.51 -12.12
N TRP A 391 4.00 11.47 -12.72
CA TRP A 391 4.20 11.97 -14.08
C TRP A 391 3.45 11.14 -15.10
N ASP A 392 3.72 9.84 -15.14
CA ASP A 392 3.19 8.92 -16.14
C ASP A 392 1.66 8.84 -16.10
N ASP A 393 1.09 8.69 -14.91
CA ASP A 393 -0.35 8.53 -14.78
C ASP A 393 -1.10 9.85 -15.03
N THR A 394 -0.51 11.02 -14.69
CA THR A 394 -1.12 12.31 -15.03
C THR A 394 -1.23 12.50 -16.53
N PHE A 395 -0.15 12.29 -17.29
CA PHE A 395 -0.18 12.48 -18.72
C PHE A 395 -0.92 11.36 -19.47
N GLN A 396 -0.94 10.16 -18.94
CA GLN A 396 -1.82 9.10 -19.43
C GLN A 396 -3.30 9.44 -19.21
N ALA A 397 -3.64 10.08 -18.10
CA ALA A 397 -5.01 10.55 -17.84
C ALA A 397 -5.42 11.67 -18.81
N VAL A 398 -4.51 12.61 -19.14
CA VAL A 398 -4.76 13.64 -20.15
C VAL A 398 -4.99 13.00 -21.52
N THR A 399 -4.10 12.09 -21.95
CA THR A 399 -4.25 11.38 -23.25
C THR A 399 -5.57 10.62 -23.32
N ARG A 400 -5.89 9.87 -22.27
CA ARG A 400 -7.14 9.10 -22.24
C ARG A 400 -8.39 9.98 -22.21
N GLY A 401 -8.32 11.11 -21.49
CA GLY A 401 -9.41 12.10 -21.50
C GLY A 401 -9.72 12.62 -22.90
N LEU A 402 -8.67 12.88 -23.71
CA LEU A 402 -8.83 13.25 -25.12
C LEU A 402 -9.44 12.13 -25.97
N GLU A 403 -9.01 10.87 -25.76
CA GLU A 403 -9.52 9.71 -26.50
C GLU A 403 -10.99 9.40 -26.17
N ASP A 404 -11.35 9.44 -24.89
CA ASP A 404 -12.66 9.04 -24.38
C ASP A 404 -13.67 10.21 -24.32
N GLY A 405 -13.24 11.45 -24.59
CA GLY A 405 -14.07 12.66 -24.47
C GLY A 405 -14.48 12.96 -23.02
N THR A 406 -13.64 12.56 -22.04
CA THR A 406 -13.87 12.76 -20.60
C THR A 406 -12.84 13.73 -20.02
N SER A 407 -13.13 14.26 -18.85
CA SER A 407 -12.12 15.11 -18.18
C SER A 407 -10.88 14.29 -17.79
N PRO A 408 -9.67 14.87 -17.83
CA PRO A 408 -8.45 14.19 -17.37
C PRO A 408 -8.54 13.69 -15.92
N LYS A 409 -9.31 14.36 -15.07
CA LYS A 409 -9.54 13.96 -13.68
C LYS A 409 -10.37 12.68 -13.58
N GLU A 410 -11.40 12.53 -14.40
CA GLU A 410 -12.21 11.30 -14.49
C GLU A 410 -11.40 10.15 -15.07
N ALA A 411 -10.64 10.41 -16.14
CA ALA A 411 -9.75 9.44 -16.75
C ALA A 411 -8.68 8.92 -15.78
N LEU A 412 -8.20 9.75 -14.83
CA LEU A 412 -7.21 9.35 -13.82
C LEU A 412 -7.70 8.15 -12.97
N ALA A 413 -8.98 8.10 -12.64
CA ALA A 413 -9.53 6.99 -11.87
C ALA A 413 -9.34 5.65 -12.60
N VAL A 414 -9.57 5.64 -13.90
CA VAL A 414 -9.39 4.46 -14.76
C VAL A 414 -7.91 4.09 -14.91
N VAL A 415 -7.04 5.10 -15.11
CA VAL A 415 -5.59 4.88 -15.20
C VAL A 415 -5.05 4.27 -13.90
N ARG A 416 -5.50 4.74 -12.75
CA ARG A 416 -5.05 4.25 -11.43
C ARG A 416 -5.64 2.90 -11.05
N ASP A 417 -6.78 2.50 -11.62
CA ASP A 417 -7.40 1.20 -11.34
C ASP A 417 -6.50 0.02 -11.75
N ARG A 418 -5.67 0.19 -12.77
CA ARG A 418 -4.67 -0.82 -13.17
C ARG A 418 -3.74 -1.23 -12.02
N LEU A 419 -3.40 -0.30 -11.10
CA LEU A 419 -2.53 -0.61 -9.95
C LEU A 419 -3.22 -1.50 -8.91
N ARG A 420 -4.54 -1.49 -8.87
CA ARG A 420 -5.33 -2.38 -8.00
C ARG A 420 -5.25 -3.82 -8.48
N HIS A 421 -5.13 -4.03 -9.80
CA HIS A 421 -5.14 -5.35 -10.44
C HIS A 421 -3.73 -5.87 -10.78
N GLY A 422 -2.85 -4.99 -11.29
CA GLY A 422 -1.53 -5.38 -11.78
C GLY A 422 -0.38 -5.19 -10.77
N GLY A 423 -0.64 -4.53 -9.64
CA GLY A 423 0.41 -4.17 -8.68
C GLY A 423 1.40 -3.12 -9.24
N ARG A 424 2.46 -2.85 -8.49
CA ARG A 424 3.55 -1.95 -8.88
C ARG A 424 4.77 -2.73 -9.35
N GLY A 425 5.47 -2.19 -10.33
CA GLY A 425 6.78 -2.73 -10.73
C GLY A 425 7.80 -2.67 -9.58
N GLU A 426 8.67 -3.65 -9.50
CA GLU A 426 9.72 -3.72 -8.48
C GLU A 426 10.70 -2.54 -8.62
N ARG A 427 10.90 -1.81 -7.54
CA ARG A 427 11.90 -0.75 -7.42
C ARG A 427 12.77 -0.99 -6.21
N ARG A 428 14.07 -0.92 -6.41
CA ARG A 428 15.04 -1.19 -5.34
C ARG A 428 15.11 -0.09 -4.29
N ARG A 429 14.87 1.17 -4.68
CA ARG A 429 14.94 2.32 -3.75
C ARG A 429 13.70 3.16 -3.86
N ILE A 430 12.96 3.22 -2.78
CA ILE A 430 11.72 3.98 -2.72
C ILE A 430 11.68 4.89 -1.49
N ALA A 431 11.03 6.03 -1.64
CA ALA A 431 10.60 6.87 -0.54
C ALA A 431 9.07 6.77 -0.43
N SER A 432 8.55 6.51 0.77
CA SER A 432 7.16 6.17 0.94
C SER A 432 6.62 6.53 2.31
N ARG A 433 5.30 6.47 2.45
CA ARG A 433 4.63 6.38 3.74
C ARG A 433 4.48 4.92 4.15
N THR A 434 4.43 4.68 5.45
CA THR A 434 4.27 3.33 6.03
C THR A 434 3.06 2.59 5.46
N LEU A 435 1.94 3.30 5.31
CA LEU A 435 0.69 2.75 4.78
C LEU A 435 0.85 2.08 3.41
N LEU A 436 1.67 2.66 2.54
CA LEU A 436 1.82 2.21 1.15
C LEU A 436 2.76 1.01 1.02
N VAL A 437 3.59 0.77 2.03
CA VAL A 437 4.55 -0.35 2.05
C VAL A 437 4.09 -1.52 2.91
N LYS A 438 2.88 -1.45 3.46
CA LYS A 438 2.31 -2.60 4.16
C LYS A 438 2.22 -3.79 3.21
N GLY A 439 2.64 -4.97 3.68
CA GLY A 439 2.75 -6.17 2.84
C GLY A 439 4.03 -6.28 2.01
N LEU A 440 4.79 -5.19 1.81
CA LEU A 440 6.07 -5.21 1.12
C LEU A 440 7.23 -5.49 2.08
N GLU A 441 8.37 -5.93 1.53
CA GLU A 441 9.59 -6.25 2.27
C GLU A 441 10.82 -5.63 1.58
N PHE A 442 11.74 -5.14 2.39
CA PHE A 442 12.98 -4.50 1.93
C PHE A 442 14.17 -5.04 2.71
N ASP A 443 15.35 -5.02 2.09
CA ASP A 443 16.57 -5.36 2.82
C ASP A 443 16.82 -4.36 3.94
N HIS A 444 16.64 -3.07 3.66
CA HIS A 444 16.90 -1.98 4.59
C HIS A 444 15.72 -1.00 4.69
N VAL A 445 15.46 -0.55 5.90
CA VAL A 445 14.47 0.49 6.20
C VAL A 445 15.17 1.69 6.83
N ILE A 446 14.87 2.89 6.37
CA ILE A 446 15.28 4.15 6.97
C ILE A 446 14.03 4.88 7.43
N ILE A 447 13.89 5.15 8.73
CA ILE A 447 12.82 5.99 9.28
C ILE A 447 13.39 7.39 9.44
N ALA A 448 12.94 8.33 8.60
CA ALA A 448 13.53 9.65 8.46
C ALA A 448 13.28 10.59 9.67
N ASN A 449 12.15 10.44 10.33
CA ASN A 449 11.80 11.19 11.54
C ASN A 449 10.85 10.36 12.42
N VAL A 450 11.43 9.63 13.34
CA VAL A 450 10.66 8.69 14.17
C VAL A 450 9.68 9.39 15.13
N GLN A 451 9.90 10.66 15.47
CA GLN A 451 8.97 11.43 16.32
C GLN A 451 7.58 11.61 15.68
N ASN A 452 7.47 11.42 14.37
CA ASN A 452 6.18 11.43 13.68
C ASN A 452 5.40 10.11 13.84
N PHE A 453 6.05 9.04 14.31
CA PHE A 453 5.45 7.71 14.48
C PHE A 453 4.96 7.52 15.91
N THR A 454 3.87 8.20 16.24
CA THR A 454 3.25 8.19 17.56
C THR A 454 2.31 7.00 17.78
N ASP A 455 1.74 6.44 16.70
CA ASP A 455 0.95 5.21 16.78
C ASP A 455 1.86 3.97 16.76
N PRO A 456 1.77 3.09 17.79
CA PRO A 456 2.60 1.89 17.87
C PRO A 456 2.42 0.95 16.67
N ARG A 457 1.24 0.92 16.07
CA ARG A 457 0.95 0.11 14.87
C ARG A 457 1.73 0.62 13.67
N GLN A 458 1.75 1.93 13.44
CA GLN A 458 2.53 2.52 12.34
C GLN A 458 4.03 2.30 12.55
N LEU A 459 4.51 2.44 13.78
CA LEU A 459 5.90 2.17 14.12
C LEU A 459 6.26 0.70 13.86
N TYR A 460 5.44 -0.23 14.37
CA TYR A 460 5.66 -1.67 14.16
C TYR A 460 5.66 -2.06 12.68
N VAL A 461 4.70 -1.55 11.90
CA VAL A 461 4.67 -1.80 10.46
C VAL A 461 5.93 -1.27 9.79
N ALA A 462 6.38 -0.05 10.12
CA ALA A 462 7.61 0.52 9.57
C ALA A 462 8.85 -0.36 9.86
N LEU A 463 9.05 -0.70 11.13
CA LEU A 463 10.17 -1.53 11.58
C LEU A 463 10.16 -2.92 10.94
N SER A 464 8.99 -3.56 10.86
CA SER A 464 8.83 -4.93 10.37
C SER A 464 8.98 -5.08 8.85
N ARG A 465 9.16 -3.98 8.09
CA ARG A 465 9.45 -4.07 6.64
C ARG A 465 10.88 -4.50 6.33
N ALA A 466 11.81 -4.32 7.27
CA ALA A 466 13.23 -4.64 7.10
C ALA A 466 13.52 -6.14 7.21
N ARG A 467 14.37 -6.65 6.33
CA ARG A 467 14.91 -8.01 6.42
C ARG A 467 16.33 -8.02 7.03
N LYS A 468 17.15 -7.00 6.75
CA LYS A 468 18.55 -6.93 7.15
C LYS A 468 18.83 -5.86 8.21
N SER A 469 18.35 -4.62 7.98
CA SER A 469 18.60 -3.54 8.96
C SER A 469 17.53 -2.45 8.95
N VAL A 470 17.43 -1.76 10.08
CA VAL A 470 16.63 -0.55 10.29
C VAL A 470 17.54 0.56 10.81
N THR A 471 17.52 1.70 10.11
CA THR A 471 18.13 2.95 10.60
C THR A 471 17.00 3.87 11.06
N VAL A 472 16.98 4.18 12.34
CA VAL A 472 15.98 5.07 12.97
C VAL A 472 16.62 6.42 13.22
N ILE A 473 16.06 7.49 12.64
CA ILE A 473 16.59 8.86 12.75
C ILE A 473 15.60 9.70 13.55
N GLY A 474 16.09 10.44 14.52
CA GLY A 474 15.25 11.28 15.35
C GLY A 474 15.98 12.17 16.32
N ARG A 475 15.23 13.06 16.98
CA ARG A 475 15.78 14.01 17.97
C ARG A 475 15.99 13.36 19.34
N SER A 476 15.15 12.42 19.68
CA SER A 476 15.21 11.67 20.93
C SER A 476 14.97 10.19 20.66
N PRO A 477 15.73 9.29 21.28
CA PRO A 477 15.47 7.86 21.19
C PRO A 477 14.19 7.45 21.92
N ARG A 478 13.68 8.31 22.80
CA ARG A 478 12.44 8.07 23.54
C ARG A 478 11.25 8.61 22.78
N LEU A 479 10.25 7.75 22.64
CA LEU A 479 8.95 8.05 22.04
C LEU A 479 7.86 7.92 23.07
N GLN A 480 6.81 8.71 22.94
CA GLN A 480 5.55 8.52 23.62
C GLN A 480 4.55 7.97 22.62
N LEU A 481 4.23 6.69 22.74
CA LEU A 481 3.32 5.99 21.84
C LEU A 481 1.88 6.08 22.36
N ARG A 482 0.94 6.29 21.43
CA ARG A 482 -0.50 6.33 21.66
C ARG A 482 -1.21 5.74 20.46
N TYR A 483 -2.26 4.98 20.71
CA TYR A 483 -3.17 4.55 19.65
C TYR A 483 -3.98 5.75 19.14
N GLU A 484 -3.92 5.99 17.83
CA GLU A 484 -4.64 7.08 17.14
C GLU A 484 -6.02 6.62 16.65
#